data_b17659b1a95f7fa151641180c9ec7498
#
_entry.id   b17659b1a95f7fa151641180c9ec7498
#
_cell.length_a   1.000
_cell.length_b   1.000
_cell.length_c   1.000
_cell.angle_alpha   90.00
_cell.angle_beta   90.00
_cell.angle_gamma   90.00
#
_symmetry.space_group_name_H-M   'P 1'
#
loop_
_entity.id
_entity.type
_entity.pdbx_description
1 polymer ?
#
loop_
_entity_poly.entity_id
_entity_poly.type
_entity_poly.pdbx_seq_one_letter_code
_entity_poly.pdbx_strand_id
1 'polypeptide(L)'
;MNTSFGIASFRSRTQVLRLEDALRRAGLHAGVISTPREVAMGCGLSVRFELADTAQAIAICRRMNPGALIGFYRVDGYGTRQLRLAPIRT
;
A
#
# COMPACT_ATOMS: atom_id res chain seq x y z
N MET A 1 0.08 11.33 15.73
CA MET A 1 0.03 10.10 14.93
C MET A 1 -0.52 10.42 13.55
N ASN A 2 0.14 9.95 12.52
CA ASN A 2 -0.24 10.31 11.15
C ASN A 2 -1.31 9.34 10.64
N THR A 3 -2.51 9.87 10.32
CA THR A 3 -3.60 9.07 9.76
C THR A 3 -3.63 9.10 8.23
N SER A 4 -2.63 9.74 7.62
CA SER A 4 -2.50 9.83 6.16
C SER A 4 -1.26 9.10 5.71
N PHE A 5 -1.43 8.20 4.74
CA PHE A 5 -0.32 7.39 4.23
C PHE A 5 -0.69 6.79 2.88
N GLY A 6 0.25 6.09 2.28
CA GLY A 6 -0.03 5.35 1.05
C GLY A 6 -0.18 3.87 1.31
N ILE A 7 -0.94 3.21 0.45
CA ILE A 7 -1.04 1.76 0.47
C ILE A 7 -0.91 1.19 -0.94
N ALA A 8 -0.40 -0.03 -1.00
CA ALA A 8 -0.42 -0.84 -2.21
C ALA A 8 -1.26 -2.08 -1.91
N SER A 9 -2.33 -2.26 -2.66
CA SER A 9 -3.28 -3.36 -2.44
C SER A 9 -3.10 -4.44 -3.48
N PHE A 10 -3.21 -5.69 -3.05
CA PHE A 10 -2.95 -6.85 -3.89
C PHE A 10 -4.04 -7.89 -3.73
N ARG A 11 -4.14 -8.79 -4.71
CA ARG A 11 -4.97 -10.00 -4.62
C ARG A 11 -4.20 -11.18 -4.03
N SER A 12 -2.90 -11.05 -3.87
CA SER A 12 -2.03 -12.12 -3.38
C SER A 12 -1.35 -11.70 -2.09
N ARG A 13 -1.59 -12.46 -1.03
CA ARG A 13 -0.94 -12.22 0.26
C ARG A 13 0.58 -12.33 0.15
N THR A 14 1.06 -13.29 -0.63
CA THR A 14 2.50 -13.46 -0.86
C THR A 14 3.12 -12.21 -1.45
N GLN A 15 2.45 -11.55 -2.40
CA GLN A 15 2.97 -10.35 -3.02
C GLN A 15 2.95 -9.16 -2.07
N VAL A 16 1.98 -9.10 -1.16
CA VAL A 16 1.98 -8.09 -0.08
C VAL A 16 3.25 -8.21 0.74
N LEU A 17 3.56 -9.42 1.21
CA LEU A 17 4.72 -9.64 2.05
C LEU A 17 6.03 -9.38 1.31
N ARG A 18 6.08 -9.71 0.03
CA ARG A 18 7.26 -9.45 -0.79
C ARG A 18 7.52 -7.95 -0.97
N LEU A 19 6.48 -7.18 -1.22
CA LEU A 19 6.65 -5.74 -1.37
C LEU A 19 7.04 -5.10 -0.05
N GLU A 20 6.41 -5.51 1.05
CA GLU A 20 6.79 -4.99 2.36
C GLU A 20 8.28 -5.21 2.62
N ASP A 21 8.74 -6.42 2.40
CA ASP A 21 10.14 -6.76 2.60
C ASP A 21 11.06 -5.92 1.71
N ALA A 22 10.71 -5.77 0.43
CA ALA A 22 11.51 -4.98 -0.50
C ALA A 22 11.61 -3.51 -0.10
N LEU A 23 10.50 -2.93 0.38
CA LEU A 23 10.50 -1.54 0.84
C LEU A 23 11.37 -1.37 2.08
N ARG A 24 11.26 -2.29 3.03
CA ARG A 24 12.04 -2.23 4.25
C ARG A 24 13.54 -2.39 3.96
N ARG A 25 13.89 -3.27 3.03
CA ARG A 25 15.29 -3.44 2.61
C ARG A 25 15.84 -2.19 1.93
N ALA A 26 14.98 -1.41 1.31
CA ALA A 26 15.37 -0.13 0.71
C ALA A 26 15.46 1.00 1.74
N GLY A 27 15.23 0.71 3.02
CA GLY A 27 15.30 1.69 4.08
C GLY A 27 14.02 2.47 4.31
N LEU A 28 12.92 2.07 3.67
CA LEU A 28 11.65 2.76 3.83
C LEU A 28 10.85 2.18 5.02
N HIS A 29 10.06 3.04 5.64
CA HIS A 29 9.13 2.59 6.67
C HIS A 29 7.91 1.97 5.99
N ALA A 30 7.75 0.67 6.13
CA ALA A 30 6.65 -0.06 5.53
C ALA A 30 6.10 -1.08 6.51
N GLY A 31 4.82 -1.38 6.36
CA GLY A 31 4.16 -2.37 7.20
C GLY A 31 2.99 -2.98 6.45
N VAL A 32 2.37 -3.98 7.06
CA VAL A 32 1.18 -4.62 6.51
C VAL A 32 -0.01 -4.19 7.34
N ILE A 33 -1.08 -3.77 6.68
CA ILE A 33 -2.32 -3.39 7.34
C ILE A 33 -3.50 -4.11 6.71
N SER A 34 -4.62 -4.12 7.42
CA SER A 34 -5.87 -4.57 6.84
C SER A 34 -6.31 -3.58 5.77
N THR A 35 -6.67 -4.11 4.62
CA THR A 35 -7.14 -3.27 3.51
C THR A 35 -8.48 -2.65 3.88
N PRO A 36 -8.64 -1.32 3.70
CA PRO A 36 -9.94 -0.69 3.90
C PRO A 36 -11.00 -1.33 3.00
N ARG A 37 -12.22 -1.43 3.51
CA ARG A 37 -13.33 -2.05 2.78
C ARG A 37 -13.63 -1.39 1.45
N GLU A 38 -13.31 -0.11 1.34
CA GLU A 38 -13.52 0.67 0.13
C GLU A 38 -12.65 0.19 -1.03
N VAL A 39 -11.55 -0.50 -0.74
CA VAL A 39 -10.75 -1.17 -1.76
C VAL A 39 -11.28 -2.60 -1.88
N ALA A 40 -12.18 -2.80 -2.83
CA ALA A 40 -12.79 -4.10 -3.04
C ALA A 40 -11.80 -5.09 -3.67
N MET A 41 -12.05 -6.38 -3.48
CA MET A 41 -11.41 -7.46 -4.22
C MET A 41 -9.96 -7.76 -3.90
N GLY A 42 -9.44 -7.26 -2.77
CA GLY A 42 -8.09 -7.60 -2.34
C GLY A 42 -8.03 -8.87 -1.51
N CYS A 43 -6.82 -9.27 -1.12
CA CYS A 43 -6.60 -10.40 -0.21
C CYS A 43 -6.88 -10.01 1.25
N GLY A 44 -7.33 -8.80 1.50
CA GLY A 44 -7.57 -8.29 2.85
C GLY A 44 -6.36 -7.61 3.48
N LEU A 45 -5.21 -7.68 2.84
CA LEU A 45 -3.98 -7.05 3.33
C LEU A 45 -3.42 -6.10 2.28
N SER A 46 -2.80 -5.04 2.77
CA SER A 46 -2.12 -4.05 1.93
C SER A 46 -0.81 -3.66 2.56
N VAL A 47 0.12 -3.18 1.74
CA VAL A 47 1.39 -2.64 2.22
C VAL A 47 1.19 -1.15 2.46
N ARG A 48 1.50 -0.70 3.67
CA ARG A 48 1.49 0.70 4.04
C ARG A 48 2.88 1.29 3.86
N PHE A 49 2.94 2.51 3.35
CA PHE A 49 4.19 3.27 3.23
C PHE A 49 3.92 4.75 3.47
N GLU A 50 4.98 5.51 3.73
CA GLU A 50 4.86 6.94 3.94
C GLU A 50 4.54 7.64 2.62
N LEU A 51 3.68 8.65 2.63
CA LEU A 51 3.33 9.40 1.42
C LEU A 51 4.55 10.03 0.76
N ALA A 52 5.53 10.47 1.55
CA ALA A 52 6.76 11.05 1.02
C ALA A 52 7.56 10.03 0.19
N ASP A 53 7.34 8.74 0.41
CA ASP A 53 8.07 7.66 -0.27
C ASP A 53 7.29 7.06 -1.43
N THR A 54 6.19 7.69 -1.85
CA THR A 54 5.30 7.13 -2.87
C THR A 54 6.03 6.79 -4.16
N ALA A 55 6.85 7.71 -4.67
CA ALA A 55 7.57 7.46 -5.93
C ALA A 55 8.52 6.27 -5.82
N GLN A 56 9.23 6.16 -4.69
CA GLN A 56 10.13 5.03 -4.46
C GLN A 56 9.36 3.72 -4.31
N ALA A 57 8.25 3.75 -3.58
CA ALA A 57 7.42 2.57 -3.38
C ALA A 57 6.89 2.05 -4.71
N ILE A 58 6.42 2.95 -5.58
CA ILE A 58 5.94 2.58 -6.90
C ILE A 58 7.07 2.00 -7.75
N ALA A 59 8.25 2.63 -7.73
CA ALA A 59 9.39 2.17 -8.52
C ALA A 59 9.85 0.77 -8.08
N ILE A 60 9.91 0.53 -6.78
CA ILE A 60 10.29 -0.78 -6.23
C ILE A 60 9.26 -1.83 -6.61
N CYS A 61 7.97 -1.50 -6.50
CA CYS A 61 6.89 -2.41 -6.87
C CYS A 61 6.97 -2.78 -8.36
N ARG A 62 7.21 -1.79 -9.22
CA ARG A 62 7.33 -2.05 -10.67
C ARG A 62 8.48 -3.00 -10.99
N ARG A 63 9.60 -2.88 -10.30
CA ARG A 63 10.73 -3.79 -10.51
C ARG A 63 10.40 -5.22 -10.12
N MET A 64 9.51 -5.41 -9.16
CA MET A 64 9.04 -6.74 -8.78
C MET A 64 8.07 -7.32 -9.81
N ASN A 65 7.44 -6.47 -10.58
CA ASN A 65 6.45 -6.85 -11.59
C ASN A 65 5.37 -7.78 -11.02
N PRO A 66 4.65 -7.39 -9.95
CA PRO A 66 3.68 -8.26 -9.32
C PRO A 66 2.41 -8.38 -10.15
N GLY A 67 2.01 -9.60 -10.47
CA GLY A 67 0.82 -9.85 -11.29
C GLY A 67 -0.49 -9.63 -10.55
N ALA A 68 -0.47 -9.55 -9.22
CA ALA A 68 -1.68 -9.46 -8.41
C ALA A 68 -1.91 -8.05 -7.84
N LEU A 69 -1.20 -7.04 -8.34
CA LEU A 69 -1.40 -5.67 -7.89
C LEU A 69 -2.77 -5.16 -8.30
N ILE A 70 -3.51 -4.62 -7.34
CA ILE A 70 -4.78 -3.94 -7.59
C ILE A 70 -4.52 -2.47 -7.87
N GLY A 71 -3.74 -1.81 -7.01
CA GLY A 71 -3.41 -0.42 -7.21
C GLY A 71 -2.79 0.21 -5.97
N PHE A 72 -2.41 1.48 -6.15
CA PHE A 72 -1.90 2.32 -5.07
C PHE A 72 -2.96 3.33 -4.70
N TYR A 73 -3.10 3.60 -3.40
CA TYR A 73 -4.10 4.53 -2.90
C TYR A 73 -3.49 5.42 -1.83
N ARG A 74 -3.95 6.66 -1.79
CA ARG A 74 -3.74 7.53 -0.65
C ARG A 74 -4.87 7.28 0.34
N VAL A 75 -4.52 7.11 1.60
CA VAL A 75 -5.47 6.91 2.69
C VAL A 75 -5.39 8.11 3.64
N ASP A 76 -6.52 8.71 3.93
CA ASP A 76 -6.63 9.76 4.93
C ASP A 76 -7.68 9.33 5.96
N GLY A 77 -7.42 9.64 7.24
CA GLY A 77 -8.38 9.35 8.30
C GLY A 77 -8.55 7.88 8.65
N TYR A 78 -7.50 7.08 8.46
CA TYR A 78 -7.54 5.65 8.76
C TYR A 78 -7.93 5.41 10.22
N GLY A 79 -8.88 4.50 10.45
CA GLY A 79 -9.38 4.20 11.78
C GLY A 79 -10.39 5.21 12.31
N THR A 80 -10.82 6.16 11.50
CA THR A 80 -11.83 7.16 11.87
C THR A 80 -13.05 7.04 10.98
N ARG A 81 -14.13 7.77 11.36
CA ARG A 81 -15.33 7.82 10.55
C ARG A 81 -15.15 8.59 9.25
N GLN A 82 -14.04 9.32 9.12
CA GLN A 82 -13.78 10.16 7.97
C GLN A 82 -12.71 9.58 7.07
N LEU A 83 -12.67 8.26 6.98
CA LEU A 83 -11.76 7.56 6.10
C LEU A 83 -11.99 8.00 4.65
N ARG A 84 -10.93 8.40 3.96
CA ARG A 84 -10.96 8.74 2.55
C ARG A 84 -9.89 7.99 1.81
N LEU A 85 -10.24 7.49 0.64
CA LEU A 85 -9.32 6.81 -0.26
C LEU A 85 -9.31 7.53 -1.59
N ALA A 86 -8.11 7.71 -2.14
CA ALA A 86 -7.94 8.27 -3.46
C ALA A 86 -6.92 7.44 -4.22
N PRO A 87 -7.24 6.97 -5.43
CA PRO A 87 -6.26 6.24 -6.23
C PRO A 87 -5.06 7.12 -6.54
N ILE A 88 -3.88 6.53 -6.48
CA ILE A 88 -2.65 7.19 -6.91
C ILE A 88 -2.37 6.70 -8.33
N ARG A 89 -2.23 7.64 -9.25
CA ARG A 89 -1.91 7.30 -10.63
C ARG A 89 -0.47 6.85 -10.74
N THR A 90 -0.29 5.78 -11.42
CA THR A 90 1.04 5.22 -11.68
C THR A 90 1.29 5.08 -13.22
#